data_1ce83162e542d93adfdfd00042969adc
#
_entry.id   1ce83162e542d93adfdfd00042969adc
#
_cell.length_a   1.000
_cell.length_b   1.000
_cell.length_c   1.000
_cell.angle_alpha   90.00
_cell.angle_beta   90.00
_cell.angle_gamma   90.00
#
_symmetry.space_group_name_H-M   'P 1'
#
loop_
_entity.id
_entity.type
_entity.pdbx_description
1 polymer ?
#
loop_
_entity_poly.entity_id
_entity_poly.type
_entity_poly.pdbx_seq_one_letter_code
_entity_poly.pdbx_strand_id
1 'polypeptide(L)'
;MASELHYNGSFTISKAPNEVLSFITDLSRAITCLPNMVNYEVISKDRVRARFRVDLGNDVPIAELRRITADATIELIGQSGNEVRYRVDGRAAGSAIGVLLTIKVSGLGNGSQIDWDAVANLGRLLQLMGKFVNIDSLVRRISEDTIHGFIECLLR
;
A
#
# COMPACT_ATOMS: atom_id res chain seq x y z
N MET A 1 22.64 -2.80 -9.31
CA MET A 1 21.45 -2.39 -10.04
C MET A 1 20.34 -2.04 -9.08
N ALA A 2 19.72 -0.91 -9.33
CA ALA A 2 18.62 -0.48 -8.50
C ALA A 2 17.38 -1.34 -8.78
N SER A 3 16.85 -1.98 -7.73
CA SER A 3 15.55 -2.66 -7.77
C SER A 3 14.47 -1.76 -7.14
N GLU A 4 14.77 -0.47 -7.07
CA GLU A 4 13.89 0.54 -6.46
C GLU A 4 12.94 1.13 -7.49
N LEU A 5 11.67 1.17 -7.13
CA LEU A 5 10.61 1.76 -7.93
C LEU A 5 10.02 2.94 -7.19
N HIS A 6 9.71 4.01 -7.93
CA HIS A 6 9.14 5.21 -7.34
C HIS A 6 7.81 5.53 -8.03
N TYR A 7 6.75 5.59 -7.25
CA TYR A 7 5.41 5.90 -7.72
C TYR A 7 4.79 6.99 -6.87
N ASN A 8 3.94 7.80 -7.48
CA ASN A 8 3.19 8.82 -6.77
C ASN A 8 1.84 9.02 -7.43
N GLY A 9 0.96 9.69 -6.72
CA GLY A 9 -0.36 9.99 -7.23
C GLY A 9 -1.10 10.94 -6.32
N SER A 10 -2.31 11.28 -6.74
CA SER A 10 -3.15 12.23 -6.02
C SER A 10 -4.61 11.86 -6.25
N PHE A 11 -5.43 12.06 -5.23
CA PHE A 11 -6.88 11.90 -5.34
C PHE A 11 -7.58 12.80 -4.33
N THR A 12 -8.88 12.97 -4.48
CA THR A 12 -9.69 13.80 -3.60
C THR A 12 -10.75 12.96 -2.89
N ILE A 13 -11.13 13.40 -1.72
CA ILE A 13 -12.16 12.74 -0.92
C ILE A 13 -13.01 13.80 -0.20
N SER A 14 -14.31 13.53 -0.04
CA SER A 14 -15.25 14.46 0.59
C SER A 14 -15.28 14.30 2.11
N LYS A 15 -14.08 14.36 2.71
CA LYS A 15 -13.91 14.34 4.17
C LYS A 15 -12.88 15.40 4.55
N ALA A 16 -13.05 16.02 5.69
CA ALA A 16 -12.14 17.06 6.17
C ALA A 16 -10.75 16.49 6.44
N PRO A 17 -9.69 17.29 6.27
CA PRO A 17 -8.31 16.82 6.48
C PRO A 17 -8.08 16.17 7.85
N ASN A 18 -8.65 16.72 8.92
CA ASN A 18 -8.47 16.15 10.26
C ASN A 18 -9.13 14.78 10.40
N GLU A 19 -10.24 14.54 9.71
CA GLU A 19 -10.89 13.23 9.70
C GLU A 19 -10.02 12.20 8.97
N VAL A 20 -9.45 12.60 7.83
CA VAL A 20 -8.57 11.74 7.05
C VAL A 20 -7.31 11.41 7.86
N LEU A 21 -6.69 12.42 8.47
CA LEU A 21 -5.49 12.23 9.28
C LEU A 21 -5.75 11.33 10.49
N SER A 22 -6.86 11.52 11.15
CA SER A 22 -7.26 10.68 12.29
C SER A 22 -7.40 9.21 11.88
N PHE A 23 -7.94 8.97 10.69
CA PHE A 23 -8.13 7.61 10.18
C PHE A 23 -6.80 6.95 9.80
N ILE A 24 -5.95 7.65 9.02
CA ILE A 24 -4.71 7.05 8.52
C ILE A 24 -3.64 6.90 9.59
N THR A 25 -3.73 7.64 10.68
CA THR A 25 -2.79 7.50 11.80
C THR A 25 -3.21 6.41 12.78
N ASP A 26 -4.39 5.84 12.61
CA ASP A 26 -4.85 4.69 13.40
C ASP A 26 -4.78 3.43 12.50
N LEU A 27 -3.63 2.76 12.52
CA LEU A 27 -3.41 1.58 11.67
C LEU A 27 -4.38 0.44 11.98
N SER A 28 -4.85 0.32 13.22
CA SER A 28 -5.79 -0.73 13.59
C SER A 28 -7.13 -0.59 12.84
N ARG A 29 -7.49 0.63 12.46
CA ARG A 29 -8.68 0.91 11.65
C ARG A 29 -8.36 0.87 10.16
N ALA A 30 -7.30 1.53 9.77
CA ALA A 30 -6.93 1.65 8.35
C ALA A 30 -6.60 0.32 7.71
N ILE A 31 -6.02 -0.61 8.46
CA ILE A 31 -5.66 -1.93 7.93
C ILE A 31 -6.86 -2.71 7.40
N THR A 32 -8.03 -2.52 7.99
CA THR A 32 -9.24 -3.23 7.57
C THR A 32 -9.73 -2.81 6.19
N CYS A 33 -9.19 -1.75 5.64
CA CYS A 33 -9.60 -1.19 4.34
C CYS A 33 -8.73 -1.63 3.19
N LEU A 34 -7.62 -2.32 3.47
CA LEU A 34 -6.69 -2.74 2.43
C LEU A 34 -7.23 -3.94 1.66
N PRO A 35 -7.13 -3.91 0.32
CA PRO A 35 -7.58 -5.02 -0.52
C PRO A 35 -6.62 -6.20 -0.46
N ASN A 36 -7.09 -7.36 -0.86
CA ASN A 36 -6.28 -8.58 -1.00
C ASN A 36 -5.71 -9.11 0.31
N MET A 37 -6.19 -8.65 1.44
CA MET A 37 -5.71 -9.08 2.75
C MET A 37 -6.37 -10.40 3.15
N VAL A 38 -5.54 -11.38 3.49
CA VAL A 38 -5.99 -12.71 3.94
C VAL A 38 -6.25 -12.69 5.44
N ASN A 39 -5.31 -12.13 6.20
CA ASN A 39 -5.46 -11.96 7.64
C ASN A 39 -4.52 -10.86 8.13
N TYR A 40 -4.73 -10.42 9.35
CA TYR A 40 -3.87 -9.43 9.98
C TYR A 40 -3.87 -9.60 11.49
N GLU A 41 -2.84 -9.05 12.10
CA GLU A 41 -2.67 -9.02 13.55
C GLU A 41 -2.23 -7.61 13.95
N VAL A 42 -3.00 -6.97 14.81
CA VAL A 42 -2.64 -5.66 15.34
C VAL A 42 -1.66 -5.86 16.50
N ILE A 43 -0.43 -5.40 16.30
CA ILE A 43 0.63 -5.49 17.32
C ILE A 43 0.50 -4.32 18.27
N SER A 44 0.29 -3.12 17.70
CA SER A 44 0.07 -1.90 18.46
C SER A 44 -0.70 -0.93 17.57
N LYS A 45 -1.03 0.24 18.07
CA LYS A 45 -1.69 1.29 17.30
C LYS A 45 -0.89 1.69 16.06
N ASP A 46 0.44 1.61 16.14
CA ASP A 46 1.34 2.06 15.07
C ASP A 46 1.94 0.91 14.27
N ARG A 47 1.59 -0.33 14.57
CA ARG A 47 2.23 -1.48 13.94
C ARG A 47 1.26 -2.64 13.75
N VAL A 48 1.19 -3.12 12.52
CA VAL A 48 0.31 -4.23 12.14
C VAL A 48 1.08 -5.21 11.28
N ARG A 49 0.88 -6.50 11.53
CA ARG A 49 1.37 -7.56 10.66
C ARG A 49 0.22 -8.04 9.80
N ALA A 50 0.44 -8.16 8.50
CA ALA A 50 -0.63 -8.56 7.59
C ALA A 50 -0.13 -9.53 6.53
N ARG A 51 -1.03 -10.39 6.06
CA ARG A 51 -0.78 -11.29 4.94
C ARG A 51 -1.67 -10.90 3.79
N PHE A 52 -1.08 -10.72 2.64
CA PHE A 52 -1.77 -10.33 1.40
C PHE A 52 -1.61 -11.42 0.37
N ARG A 53 -2.62 -11.56 -0.49
CA ARG A 53 -2.55 -12.46 -1.64
C ARG A 53 -2.89 -11.68 -2.90
N VAL A 54 -1.96 -11.63 -3.81
CA VAL A 54 -2.11 -10.92 -5.08
C VAL A 54 -2.19 -11.93 -6.21
N ASP A 55 -3.25 -11.84 -7.00
CA ASP A 55 -3.45 -12.69 -8.15
C ASP A 55 -2.92 -11.99 -9.39
N LEU A 56 -1.93 -12.58 -10.05
CA LEU A 56 -1.30 -12.03 -11.25
C LEU A 56 -1.92 -12.54 -12.55
N GLY A 57 -2.87 -13.47 -12.44
CA GLY A 57 -3.59 -14.00 -13.59
C GLY A 57 -2.96 -15.25 -14.18
N ASN A 58 -3.73 -15.89 -15.06
CA ASN A 58 -3.35 -17.17 -15.68
C ASN A 58 -2.32 -17.01 -16.80
N ASP A 59 -2.05 -15.79 -17.25
CA ASP A 59 -1.09 -15.51 -18.31
C ASP A 59 0.36 -15.69 -17.87
N VAL A 60 0.59 -15.76 -16.55
CA VAL A 60 1.91 -16.03 -15.99
C VAL A 60 2.21 -17.50 -16.13
N PRO A 61 3.27 -17.89 -16.88
CA PRO A 61 3.56 -19.30 -17.19
C PRO A 61 4.02 -20.12 -15.98
N ILE A 62 4.59 -19.47 -14.96
CA ILE A 62 5.05 -20.14 -13.75
C ILE A 62 3.91 -20.13 -12.73
N ALA A 63 3.42 -21.32 -12.38
CA ALA A 63 2.26 -21.46 -11.50
C ALA A 63 2.45 -20.76 -10.14
N GLU A 64 3.66 -20.84 -9.59
CA GLU A 64 4.00 -20.25 -8.29
C GLU A 64 3.93 -18.72 -8.29
N LEU A 65 4.03 -18.11 -9.48
CA LEU A 65 3.97 -16.65 -9.63
C LEU A 65 2.57 -16.15 -10.01
N ARG A 66 1.62 -17.04 -10.30
CA ARG A 66 0.25 -16.62 -10.65
C ARG A 66 -0.48 -16.01 -9.47
N ARG A 67 -0.17 -16.48 -8.28
CA ARG A 67 -0.74 -15.98 -7.04
C ARG A 67 0.37 -15.87 -6.01
N ILE A 68 0.66 -14.64 -5.61
CA ILE A 68 1.73 -14.36 -4.68
C ILE A 68 1.16 -14.02 -3.31
N THR A 69 1.69 -14.67 -2.30
CA THR A 69 1.39 -14.35 -0.90
C THR A 69 2.53 -13.52 -0.34
N ALA A 70 2.19 -12.39 0.25
CA ALA A 70 3.15 -11.50 0.89
C ALA A 70 2.84 -11.41 2.38
N ASP A 71 3.86 -11.60 3.21
CA ASP A 71 3.79 -11.32 4.64
C ASP A 71 4.51 -10.02 4.90
N ALA A 72 3.83 -9.07 5.53
CA ALA A 72 4.39 -7.74 5.72
C ALA A 72 4.07 -7.18 7.10
N THR A 73 4.99 -6.38 7.62
CA THR A 73 4.78 -5.55 8.80
C THR A 73 4.63 -4.11 8.31
N ILE A 74 3.54 -3.47 8.68
CA ILE A 74 3.26 -2.08 8.37
C ILE A 74 3.44 -1.27 9.65
N GLU A 75 4.25 -0.23 9.58
CA GLU A 75 4.58 0.60 10.72
C GLU A 75 4.41 2.08 10.39
N LEU A 76 3.74 2.80 11.26
CA LEU A 76 3.67 4.26 11.21
C LEU A 76 4.97 4.80 11.80
N ILE A 77 5.84 5.35 10.96
CA ILE A 77 7.18 5.78 11.39
C ILE A 77 7.30 7.27 11.67
N GLY A 78 6.31 8.07 11.29
CA GLY A 78 6.37 9.49 11.59
C GLY A 78 5.12 10.23 11.14
N GLN A 79 4.89 11.35 11.80
CA GLN A 79 3.86 12.30 11.43
C GLN A 79 4.38 13.70 11.71
N SER A 80 4.23 14.59 10.73
CA SER A 80 4.63 15.98 10.87
C SER A 80 3.58 16.85 10.20
N GLY A 81 2.76 17.50 11.01
CA GLY A 81 1.65 18.30 10.49
C GLY A 81 0.66 17.44 9.71
N ASN A 82 0.53 17.70 8.42
CA ASN A 82 -0.40 17.00 7.52
C ASN A 82 0.28 15.89 6.72
N GLU A 83 1.52 15.52 7.07
CA GLU A 83 2.28 14.49 6.39
C GLU A 83 2.46 13.28 7.31
N VAL A 84 2.19 12.10 6.78
CA VAL A 84 2.28 10.84 7.51
C VAL A 84 3.15 9.88 6.73
N ARG A 85 4.04 9.15 7.42
CA ARG A 85 4.96 8.22 6.80
C ARG A 85 4.80 6.83 7.37
N TYR A 86 4.84 5.85 6.47
CA TYR A 86 4.76 4.43 6.80
C TYR A 86 5.93 3.68 6.22
N ARG A 87 6.33 2.63 6.92
CA ARG A 87 7.28 1.64 6.40
C ARG A 87 6.57 0.30 6.32
N VAL A 88 6.73 -0.36 5.18
CA VAL A 88 6.25 -1.73 4.97
C VAL A 88 7.47 -2.59 4.72
N ASP A 89 7.67 -3.61 5.55
CA ASP A 89 8.75 -4.58 5.38
C ASP A 89 8.14 -5.97 5.35
N GLY A 90 8.58 -6.79 4.41
CA GLY A 90 8.01 -8.11 4.30
C GLY A 90 8.75 -9.01 3.32
N ARG A 91 8.09 -10.12 2.99
CA ARG A 91 8.60 -11.09 2.03
C ARG A 91 7.47 -11.53 1.12
N ALA A 92 7.80 -11.71 -0.15
CA ALA A 92 6.88 -12.22 -1.17
C ALA A 92 7.67 -13.11 -2.12
N ALA A 93 7.17 -14.33 -2.38
CA ALA A 93 7.80 -15.31 -3.27
C ALA A 93 9.29 -15.52 -2.92
N GLY A 94 9.62 -15.57 -1.63
CA GLY A 94 10.99 -15.79 -1.14
C GLY A 94 11.90 -14.57 -1.22
N SER A 95 11.39 -13.42 -1.65
CA SER A 95 12.17 -12.19 -1.78
C SER A 95 11.79 -11.18 -0.70
N ALA A 96 12.78 -10.51 -0.14
CA ALA A 96 12.54 -9.40 0.77
C ALA A 96 11.97 -8.22 -0.01
N ILE A 97 10.93 -7.60 0.52
CA ILE A 97 10.33 -6.40 -0.06
C ILE A 97 10.26 -5.29 0.98
N GLY A 98 10.33 -4.05 0.52
CA GLY A 98 10.21 -2.89 1.39
C GLY A 98 9.54 -1.75 0.66
N VAL A 99 8.72 -0.98 1.38
CA VAL A 99 8.07 0.20 0.84
C VAL A 99 8.12 1.32 1.87
N LEU A 100 8.49 2.52 1.41
CA LEU A 100 8.33 3.75 2.17
C LEU A 100 7.20 4.54 1.53
N LEU A 101 6.15 4.78 2.29
CA LEU A 101 4.97 5.50 1.82
C LEU A 101 4.82 6.80 2.59
N THR A 102 4.71 7.90 1.86
CA THR A 102 4.43 9.21 2.43
C THR A 102 3.07 9.68 1.93
N ILE A 103 2.22 10.11 2.84
CA ILE A 103 0.88 10.64 2.52
C ILE A 103 0.79 12.06 3.04
N LYS A 104 0.38 12.98 2.17
CA LYS A 104 0.14 14.37 2.55
C LYS A 104 -1.33 14.70 2.32
N VAL A 105 -1.96 15.26 3.34
CA VAL A 105 -3.38 15.61 3.31
C VAL A 105 -3.53 17.13 3.32
N SER A 106 -4.22 17.67 2.33
CA SER A 106 -4.44 19.11 2.20
C SER A 106 -5.93 19.39 2.11
N GLY A 107 -6.36 20.57 2.60
CA GLY A 107 -7.74 21.00 2.44
C GLY A 107 -8.05 21.38 1.00
N LEU A 108 -9.23 20.98 0.51
CA LEU A 108 -9.71 21.31 -0.82
C LEU A 108 -11.23 21.48 -0.75
N GLY A 109 -11.68 22.73 -0.69
CA GLY A 109 -13.10 23.01 -0.50
C GLY A 109 -13.61 22.43 0.81
N ASN A 110 -14.66 21.62 0.76
CA ASN A 110 -15.22 20.94 1.92
C ASN A 110 -14.57 19.57 2.17
N GLY A 111 -13.61 19.20 1.37
CA GLY A 111 -12.96 17.91 1.46
C GLY A 111 -11.46 18.00 1.57
N SER A 112 -10.78 16.96 1.11
CA SER A 112 -9.34 16.85 1.17
C SER A 112 -8.76 16.42 -0.17
N GLN A 113 -7.55 16.91 -0.46
CA GLN A 113 -6.70 16.36 -1.49
C GLN A 113 -5.62 15.52 -0.81
N ILE A 114 -5.42 14.33 -1.31
CA ILE A 114 -4.45 13.39 -0.76
C ILE A 114 -3.38 13.14 -1.82
N ASP A 115 -2.15 13.50 -1.47
CA ASP A 115 -0.98 13.25 -2.32
C ASP A 115 -0.18 12.13 -1.66
N TRP A 116 0.17 11.11 -2.44
CA TRP A 116 0.97 10.01 -1.91
C TRP A 116 2.20 9.78 -2.76
N ASP A 117 3.23 9.26 -2.11
CA ASP A 117 4.52 8.97 -2.71
C ASP A 117 5.02 7.65 -2.11
N ALA A 118 5.38 6.72 -2.98
CA ALA A 118 5.84 5.40 -2.57
C ALA A 118 7.16 5.06 -3.23
N VAL A 119 8.12 4.64 -2.41
CA VAL A 119 9.40 4.11 -2.88
C VAL A 119 9.43 2.65 -2.48
N ALA A 120 9.48 1.76 -3.48
CA ALA A 120 9.38 0.33 -3.27
C ALA A 120 10.66 -0.37 -3.71
N ASN A 121 11.12 -1.31 -2.89
CA ASN A 121 12.20 -2.23 -3.23
C ASN A 121 11.64 -3.64 -3.20
N LEU A 122 11.57 -4.28 -4.36
CA LEU A 122 11.00 -5.61 -4.52
C LEU A 122 12.07 -6.71 -4.58
N GLY A 123 13.35 -6.33 -4.50
CA GLY A 123 14.45 -7.27 -4.55
C GLY A 123 14.39 -8.18 -5.78
N ARG A 124 14.57 -9.47 -5.56
CA ARG A 124 14.55 -10.47 -6.65
C ARG A 124 13.18 -10.61 -7.30
N LEU A 125 12.11 -10.26 -6.59
CA LEU A 125 10.77 -10.37 -7.11
C LEU A 125 10.59 -9.54 -8.39
N LEU A 126 11.20 -8.37 -8.44
CA LEU A 126 11.15 -7.49 -9.61
C LEU A 126 11.73 -8.18 -10.84
N GLN A 127 12.86 -8.88 -10.69
CA GLN A 127 13.50 -9.60 -11.80
C GLN A 127 12.65 -10.78 -12.27
N LEU A 128 12.07 -11.53 -11.32
CA LEU A 128 11.23 -12.68 -11.63
C LEU A 128 9.94 -12.25 -12.31
N MET A 129 9.26 -11.27 -11.78
CA MET A 129 7.97 -10.81 -12.30
C MET A 129 8.10 -10.03 -13.59
N GLY A 130 9.15 -9.23 -13.73
CA GLY A 130 9.34 -8.36 -14.88
C GLY A 130 9.44 -9.07 -16.21
N LYS A 131 9.70 -10.38 -16.19
CA LYS A 131 9.74 -11.20 -17.41
C LYS A 131 8.35 -11.56 -17.93
N PHE A 132 7.34 -11.56 -17.05
CA PHE A 132 6.00 -12.08 -17.36
C PHE A 132 4.89 -11.06 -17.13
N VAL A 133 5.16 -10.01 -16.36
CA VAL A 133 4.17 -9.05 -15.92
C VAL A 133 4.68 -7.64 -16.19
N ASN A 134 3.79 -6.78 -16.68
CA ASN A 134 4.09 -5.36 -16.77
C ASN A 134 3.98 -4.78 -15.34
N ILE A 135 5.12 -4.47 -14.74
CA ILE A 135 5.20 -4.02 -13.35
C ILE A 135 4.42 -2.72 -13.15
N ASP A 136 4.56 -1.77 -14.07
CA ASP A 136 3.85 -0.49 -13.93
C ASP A 136 2.33 -0.66 -13.96
N SER A 137 1.82 -1.52 -14.82
CA SER A 137 0.39 -1.82 -14.88
C SER A 137 -0.09 -2.51 -13.60
N LEU A 138 0.71 -3.43 -13.06
CA LEU A 138 0.38 -4.12 -11.82
C LEU A 138 0.33 -3.16 -10.64
N VAL A 139 1.33 -2.30 -10.52
CA VAL A 139 1.39 -1.32 -9.43
C VAL A 139 0.23 -0.34 -9.54
N ARG A 140 -0.11 0.09 -10.75
CA ARG A 140 -1.23 0.99 -10.97
C ARG A 140 -2.55 0.35 -10.50
N ARG A 141 -2.77 -0.91 -10.87
CA ARG A 141 -3.98 -1.65 -10.45
C ARG A 141 -4.06 -1.78 -8.93
N ILE A 142 -2.95 -2.17 -8.29
CA ILE A 142 -2.90 -2.32 -6.83
C ILE A 142 -3.15 -0.97 -6.16
N SER A 143 -2.57 0.09 -6.68
CA SER A 143 -2.77 1.44 -6.15
C SER A 143 -4.23 1.89 -6.27
N GLU A 144 -4.85 1.66 -7.42
CA GLU A 144 -6.26 2.01 -7.63
C GLU A 144 -7.17 1.23 -6.68
N ASP A 145 -6.94 -0.07 -6.52
CA ASP A 145 -7.73 -0.91 -5.63
C ASP A 145 -7.57 -0.45 -4.17
N THR A 146 -6.36 -0.08 -3.79
CA THR A 146 -6.08 0.41 -2.44
C THR A 146 -6.78 1.75 -2.18
N ILE A 147 -6.74 2.66 -3.14
CA ILE A 147 -7.41 3.95 -3.05
C ILE A 147 -8.93 3.76 -2.94
N HIS A 148 -9.51 2.88 -3.75
CA HIS A 148 -10.93 2.57 -3.69
C HIS A 148 -11.34 2.03 -2.33
N GLY A 149 -10.59 1.08 -1.80
CA GLY A 149 -10.86 0.51 -0.48
C GLY A 149 -10.77 1.57 0.62
N PHE A 150 -9.79 2.44 0.53
CA PHE A 150 -9.59 3.54 1.47
C PHE A 150 -10.77 4.53 1.43
N ILE A 151 -11.17 4.95 0.23
CA ILE A 151 -12.29 5.89 0.06
C ILE A 151 -13.59 5.29 0.60
N GLU A 152 -13.89 4.04 0.27
CA GLU A 152 -15.09 3.38 0.75
C GLU A 152 -15.13 3.30 2.27
N CYS A 153 -14.00 3.00 2.90
CA CYS A 153 -13.91 2.95 4.36
C CYS A 153 -14.16 4.30 5.01
N LEU A 154 -13.58 5.35 4.46
CA LEU A 154 -13.74 6.69 5.00
C LEU A 154 -15.17 7.24 4.84
N LEU A 155 -15.88 6.80 3.81
CA LEU A 155 -17.24 7.27 3.54
C LEU A 155 -18.31 6.47 4.26
N ARG A 156 -17.97 5.41 4.95
CA ARG A 156 -18.92 4.63 5.76
C ARG A 156 -19.37 5.36 7.00
#